data_1a8a93397192ab3c3df757a5a746fdff
#
_entry.id   1a8a93397192ab3c3df757a5a746fdff
#
_cell.length_a   1.000
_cell.length_b   1.000
_cell.length_c   1.000
_cell.angle_alpha   90.00
_cell.angle_beta   90.00
_cell.angle_gamma   90.00
#
_symmetry.space_group_name_H-M   'P 1'
#
loop_
_entity.id
_entity.type
_entity.pdbx_description
1 polymer ?
#
loop_
_entity_poly.entity_id
_entity_poly.type
_entity_poly.pdbx_seq_one_letter_code
_entity_poly.pdbx_strand_id
1 'polypeptide(L)'
;MTFEPRSWLFVPADSEKKIAKAIESEADAVIFDLEDSVAPAQKAAARQCLKALGKRSGGPQWWVRINPLGSEHHKDDLEVIAKADVHGIVLPKAEGGADVTELAHRTGNIPVHAIV
;
A
#
# COMPACT_ATOMS: atom_id res chain seq x y z
N MET A 1 22.76 -2.66 4.28
CA MET A 1 22.44 -2.01 3.00
C MET A 1 20.94 -2.16 2.71
N THR A 2 20.26 -1.05 2.56
CA THR A 2 18.83 -1.06 2.28
C THR A 2 18.61 -1.20 0.78
N PHE A 3 17.72 -2.13 0.39
CA PHE A 3 17.33 -2.29 -1.00
C PHE A 3 16.33 -1.19 -1.38
N GLU A 4 16.66 -0.42 -2.39
CA GLU A 4 15.76 0.59 -2.93
C GLU A 4 15.23 0.16 -4.28
N PRO A 5 13.91 0.05 -4.45
CA PRO A 5 13.34 -0.31 -5.74
C PRO A 5 13.67 0.71 -6.81
N ARG A 6 14.04 0.23 -8.00
CA ARG A 6 14.29 1.07 -9.17
C ARG A 6 13.07 1.16 -10.07
N SER A 7 12.24 0.13 -10.07
CA SER A 7 11.01 0.12 -10.85
C SER A 7 9.81 -0.12 -9.94
N TRP A 8 8.81 0.72 -10.09
CA TRP A 8 7.59 0.69 -9.30
C TRP A 8 6.39 0.50 -10.23
N LEU A 9 5.52 -0.42 -9.88
CA LEU A 9 4.31 -0.70 -10.65
C LEU A 9 3.08 -0.44 -9.79
N PHE A 10 2.24 0.51 -10.19
CA PHE A 10 0.97 0.76 -9.52
C PHE A 10 -0.10 -0.21 -9.99
N VAL A 11 -0.87 -0.73 -9.05
CA VAL A 11 -1.95 -1.69 -9.32
C VAL A 11 -3.17 -1.31 -8.49
N PRO A 12 -4.36 -1.15 -9.12
CA PRO A 12 -5.59 -0.96 -8.35
C PRO A 12 -5.84 -2.19 -7.49
N ALA A 13 -6.02 -2.00 -6.18
CA ALA A 13 -6.19 -3.12 -5.27
C ALA A 13 -7.56 -3.80 -5.36
N ASP A 14 -8.49 -3.23 -6.13
CA ASP A 14 -9.81 -3.84 -6.36
C ASP A 14 -9.82 -4.83 -7.53
N SER A 15 -8.68 -5.10 -8.16
CA SER A 15 -8.59 -6.02 -9.30
C SER A 15 -7.68 -7.21 -8.98
N GLU A 16 -8.27 -8.35 -8.66
CA GLU A 16 -7.50 -9.58 -8.38
C GLU A 16 -6.63 -10.00 -9.57
N LYS A 17 -7.16 -9.84 -10.79
CA LYS A 17 -6.43 -10.18 -12.01
C LYS A 17 -5.17 -9.32 -12.19
N LYS A 18 -5.29 -8.01 -11.97
CA LYS A 18 -4.16 -7.10 -12.10
C LYS A 18 -3.14 -7.32 -10.99
N ILE A 19 -3.60 -7.62 -9.78
CA ILE A 19 -2.73 -7.96 -8.64
C ILE A 19 -1.90 -9.20 -8.97
N ALA A 20 -2.54 -10.25 -9.47
CA ALA A 20 -1.84 -11.49 -9.82
C ALA A 20 -0.76 -11.27 -10.87
N LYS A 21 -1.05 -10.48 -11.90
CA LYS A 21 -0.06 -10.14 -12.93
C LYS A 21 1.10 -9.33 -12.37
N ALA A 22 0.81 -8.38 -11.48
CA ALA A 22 1.82 -7.51 -10.90
C ALA A 22 2.80 -8.29 -10.02
N ILE A 23 2.28 -9.22 -9.22
CA ILE A 23 3.10 -10.06 -8.35
C ILE A 23 4.07 -10.92 -9.14
N GLU A 24 3.68 -11.34 -10.34
CA GLU A 24 4.52 -12.14 -11.23
C GLU A 24 5.43 -11.31 -12.13
N SER A 25 5.34 -9.97 -12.06
CA SER A 25 6.12 -9.08 -12.91
C SER A 25 7.58 -9.00 -12.46
N GLU A 26 8.43 -8.42 -13.32
CA GLU A 26 9.83 -8.17 -13.02
C GLU A 26 10.06 -6.83 -12.34
N ALA A 27 9.00 -6.12 -11.93
CA ALA A 27 9.13 -4.88 -11.18
C ALA A 27 9.84 -5.14 -9.85
N ASP A 28 10.60 -4.16 -9.38
CA ASP A 28 11.26 -4.26 -8.07
C ASP A 28 10.26 -4.10 -6.93
N ALA A 29 9.24 -3.29 -7.15
CA ALA A 29 8.18 -3.07 -6.17
C ALA A 29 6.83 -2.90 -6.85
N VAL A 30 5.79 -3.36 -6.17
CA VAL A 30 4.40 -3.18 -6.59
C VAL A 30 3.72 -2.31 -5.55
N ILE A 31 2.98 -1.31 -5.99
CA ILE A 31 2.19 -0.46 -5.10
C ILE A 31 0.73 -0.81 -5.31
N PHE A 32 0.14 -1.48 -4.33
CA PHE A 32 -1.30 -1.77 -4.32
C PHE A 32 -2.03 -0.48 -3.92
N ASP A 33 -2.82 0.05 -4.82
CA ASP A 33 -3.47 1.34 -4.60
C ASP A 33 -4.85 1.18 -3.98
N LEU A 34 -5.05 1.82 -2.83
CA LEU A 34 -6.35 1.93 -2.18
C LEU A 34 -6.96 3.33 -2.35
N GLU A 35 -6.26 4.22 -3.03
CA GLU A 35 -6.62 5.65 -3.09
C GLU A 35 -7.20 6.03 -4.47
N ASP A 36 -6.44 6.70 -5.32
CA ASP A 36 -6.97 7.33 -6.55
C ASP A 36 -7.55 6.36 -7.59
N SER A 37 -6.94 5.19 -7.78
CA SER A 37 -7.39 4.26 -8.81
C SER A 37 -8.55 3.38 -8.36
N VAL A 38 -9.00 3.54 -7.11
CA VAL A 38 -10.12 2.76 -6.56
C VAL A 38 -11.28 3.68 -6.23
N ALA A 39 -12.42 3.46 -6.89
CA ALA A 39 -13.63 4.25 -6.64
C ALA A 39 -14.10 4.06 -5.18
N PRO A 40 -14.71 5.08 -4.56
CA PRO A 40 -15.18 4.96 -3.18
C PRO A 40 -16.02 3.72 -2.89
N ALA A 41 -16.89 3.33 -3.82
CA ALA A 41 -17.74 2.15 -3.66
C ALA A 41 -16.94 0.83 -3.69
N GLN A 42 -15.71 0.84 -4.20
CA GLN A 42 -14.87 -0.34 -4.32
C GLN A 42 -13.77 -0.43 -3.26
N LYS A 43 -13.64 0.56 -2.39
CA LYS A 43 -12.55 0.58 -1.41
C LYS A 43 -12.61 -0.59 -0.42
N ALA A 44 -13.79 -0.98 0.02
CA ALA A 44 -13.94 -2.14 0.91
C ALA A 44 -13.52 -3.43 0.20
N ALA A 45 -13.91 -3.61 -1.07
CA ALA A 45 -13.51 -4.76 -1.86
C ALA A 45 -11.99 -4.80 -2.07
N ALA A 46 -11.38 -3.65 -2.32
CA ALA A 46 -9.93 -3.55 -2.48
C ALA A 46 -9.20 -3.98 -1.21
N ARG A 47 -9.67 -3.56 -0.05
CA ARG A 47 -9.11 -3.98 1.23
C ARG A 47 -9.21 -5.49 1.42
N GLN A 48 -10.33 -6.10 1.02
CA GLN A 48 -10.48 -7.56 1.10
C GLN A 48 -9.51 -8.28 0.17
N CYS A 49 -9.27 -7.76 -1.02
CA CYS A 49 -8.29 -8.33 -1.94
C CYS A 49 -6.89 -8.35 -1.30
N LEU A 50 -6.50 -7.29 -0.61
CA LEU A 50 -5.20 -7.25 0.06
C LEU A 50 -5.12 -8.25 1.21
N LYS A 51 -6.19 -8.40 1.99
CA LYS A 51 -6.22 -9.39 3.08
C LYS A 51 -6.06 -10.82 2.57
N ALA A 52 -6.54 -11.07 1.36
CA ALA A 52 -6.50 -12.41 0.76
C ALA A 52 -5.13 -12.79 0.20
N LEU A 53 -4.20 -11.84 0.05
CA LEU A 53 -2.88 -12.11 -0.54
C LEU A 53 -2.01 -13.06 0.29
N GLY A 54 -2.16 -13.05 1.59
CA GLY A 54 -1.31 -13.86 2.46
C GLY A 54 0.13 -13.32 2.52
N LYS A 55 1.08 -14.23 2.72
CA LYS A 55 2.49 -13.86 2.83
C LYS A 55 3.19 -13.86 1.48
N ARG A 56 4.09 -12.90 1.30
CA ARG A 56 4.92 -12.81 0.10
C ARG A 56 5.97 -13.94 0.11
N SER A 57 6.15 -14.58 -1.04
CA SER A 57 7.13 -15.66 -1.20
C SER A 57 8.14 -15.33 -2.30
N GLY A 58 8.83 -14.21 -2.18
CA GLY A 58 9.76 -13.72 -3.19
C GLY A 58 9.09 -12.75 -4.17
N GLY A 59 9.78 -12.39 -5.25
CA GLY A 59 9.28 -11.45 -6.22
C GLY A 59 9.35 -10.00 -5.75
N PRO A 60 8.52 -9.09 -6.32
CA PRO A 60 8.55 -7.68 -5.98
C PRO A 60 8.29 -7.40 -4.51
N GLN A 61 8.80 -6.30 -4.01
CA GLN A 61 8.38 -5.78 -2.72
C GLN A 61 6.92 -5.34 -2.81
N TRP A 62 6.16 -5.50 -1.75
CA TRP A 62 4.77 -5.07 -1.68
C TRP A 62 4.65 -3.79 -0.89
N TRP A 63 4.09 -2.75 -1.53
CA TRP A 63 3.79 -1.47 -0.91
C TRP A 63 2.30 -1.20 -1.08
N VAL A 64 1.73 -0.39 -0.21
CA VAL A 64 0.31 -0.03 -0.29
C VAL A 64 0.19 1.48 -0.23
N ARG A 65 -0.49 2.08 -1.22
CA ARG A 65 -0.86 3.49 -1.15
C ARG A 65 -2.21 3.58 -0.45
N ILE A 66 -2.20 4.16 0.72
CA ILE A 66 -3.41 4.33 1.55
C ILE A 66 -4.12 5.63 1.22
N ASN A 67 -5.35 5.76 1.71
CA ASN A 67 -6.07 7.01 1.61
C ASN A 67 -5.47 8.05 2.56
N PRO A 68 -5.65 9.37 2.28
CA PRO A 68 -5.08 10.42 3.14
C PRO A 68 -5.49 10.28 4.61
N LEU A 69 -4.64 10.74 5.51
CA LEU A 69 -4.84 10.62 6.96
C LEU A 69 -6.15 11.26 7.44
N GLY A 70 -6.64 12.29 6.76
CA GLY A 70 -7.92 12.93 7.08
C GLY A 70 -9.13 12.26 6.46
N SER A 71 -8.95 11.17 5.71
CA SER A 71 -10.01 10.47 5.01
C SER A 71 -10.77 9.54 5.97
N GLU A 72 -12.06 9.31 5.68
CA GLU A 72 -12.86 8.32 6.41
C GLU A 72 -12.36 6.88 6.22
N HIS A 73 -11.55 6.63 5.19
CA HIS A 73 -11.00 5.30 4.89
C HIS A 73 -9.70 4.99 5.62
N HIS A 74 -9.08 5.98 6.23
CA HIS A 74 -7.77 5.86 6.85
C HIS A 74 -7.68 4.74 7.89
N LYS A 75 -8.63 4.67 8.80
CA LYS A 75 -8.63 3.68 9.87
C LYS A 75 -8.70 2.25 9.32
N ASP A 76 -9.59 2.01 8.37
CA ASP A 76 -9.77 0.69 7.78
C ASP A 76 -8.56 0.29 6.96
N ASP A 77 -7.92 1.23 6.28
CA ASP A 77 -6.68 0.98 5.53
C ASP A 77 -5.56 0.53 6.48
N LEU A 78 -5.41 1.17 7.63
CA LEU A 78 -4.38 0.79 8.61
C LEU A 78 -4.63 -0.59 9.20
N GLU A 79 -5.88 -0.99 9.38
CA GLU A 79 -6.20 -2.34 9.86
C GLU A 79 -5.74 -3.40 8.87
N VAL A 80 -5.91 -3.15 7.57
CA VAL A 80 -5.45 -4.06 6.53
C VAL A 80 -3.93 -4.18 6.55
N ILE A 81 -3.24 -3.05 6.65
CA ILE A 81 -1.78 -3.02 6.65
C ILE A 81 -1.21 -3.81 7.82
N ALA A 82 -1.84 -3.73 8.99
CA ALA A 82 -1.40 -4.47 10.17
C ALA A 82 -1.46 -5.99 9.97
N LYS A 83 -2.28 -6.46 9.03
CA LYS A 83 -2.47 -7.89 8.76
C LYS A 83 -1.83 -8.34 7.45
N ALA A 84 -1.36 -7.41 6.62
CA ALA A 84 -0.77 -7.73 5.32
C ALA A 84 0.76 -7.82 5.43
N ASP A 85 1.37 -8.60 4.53
CA ASP A 85 2.82 -8.75 4.48
C ASP A 85 3.42 -7.67 3.57
N VAL A 86 3.39 -6.43 4.01
CA VAL A 86 3.84 -5.28 3.22
C VAL A 86 5.20 -4.77 3.69
N HIS A 87 6.00 -4.30 2.74
CA HIS A 87 7.30 -3.70 3.00
C HIS A 87 7.20 -2.25 3.43
N GLY A 88 6.17 -1.56 2.99
CA GLY A 88 5.99 -0.16 3.31
C GLY A 88 4.69 0.42 2.82
N ILE A 89 4.51 1.70 3.08
CA ILE A 89 3.29 2.45 2.81
C ILE A 89 3.65 3.66 1.96
N VAL A 90 2.80 3.95 0.96
CA VAL A 90 2.87 5.19 0.20
C VAL A 90 1.77 6.10 0.72
N LEU A 91 2.14 7.25 1.24
CA LEU A 91 1.20 8.22 1.79
C LEU A 91 0.98 9.35 0.77
N PRO A 92 -0.23 9.47 0.19
CA PRO A 92 -0.51 10.53 -0.77
C PRO A 92 -0.74 11.86 -0.05
N LYS A 93 -0.43 12.96 -0.74
CA LYS A 93 -0.74 14.31 -0.25
C LYS A 93 -0.25 14.57 1.17
N ALA A 94 0.94 14.07 1.49
CA ALA A 94 1.55 14.30 2.80
C ALA A 94 1.91 15.78 2.97
N GLU A 95 1.59 16.34 4.12
CA GLU A 95 1.84 17.74 4.43
C GLU A 95 3.07 17.95 5.31
N GLY A 96 4.01 17.03 5.24
CA GLY A 96 5.28 17.16 5.94
C GLY A 96 5.59 16.02 6.89
N GLY A 97 6.65 16.20 7.67
CA GLY A 97 7.19 15.14 8.51
C GLY A 97 6.27 14.66 9.62
N ALA A 98 5.36 15.52 10.09
CA ALA A 98 4.44 15.16 11.18
C ALA A 98 3.50 14.02 10.77
N ASP A 99 2.97 14.06 9.53
CA ASP A 99 2.08 13.01 9.03
C ASP A 99 2.82 11.68 8.91
N VAL A 100 4.04 11.72 8.39
CA VAL A 100 4.86 10.52 8.23
C VAL A 100 5.21 9.93 9.60
N THR A 101 5.57 10.76 10.55
CA THR A 101 5.93 10.33 11.90
C THR A 101 4.75 9.68 12.61
N GLU A 102 3.58 10.28 12.53
CA GLU A 102 2.36 9.73 13.14
C GLU A 102 2.02 8.37 12.53
N LEU A 103 2.09 8.27 11.21
CA LEU A 103 1.77 7.03 10.52
C LEU A 103 2.76 5.93 10.88
N ALA A 104 4.04 6.22 10.89
CA ALA A 104 5.07 5.24 11.26
C ALA A 104 4.85 4.73 12.70
N HIS A 105 4.47 5.61 13.61
CA HIS A 105 4.17 5.23 14.99
C HIS A 105 2.97 4.28 15.07
N ARG A 106 1.90 4.57 14.32
CA ARG A 106 0.68 3.76 14.31
C ARG A 106 0.86 2.38 13.68
N THR A 107 1.81 2.25 12.75
CA THR A 107 2.02 1.02 11.99
C THR A 107 3.20 0.18 12.50
N GLY A 108 3.78 0.53 13.63
CA GLY A 108 4.93 -0.19 14.16
C GLY A 108 6.21 0.04 13.37
N ASN A 109 6.38 1.25 12.85
CA ASN A 109 7.56 1.68 12.10
C ASN A 109 7.75 1.00 10.74
N ILE A 110 6.64 0.65 10.07
CA ILE A 110 6.71 0.23 8.67
C ILE A 110 7.18 1.42 7.84
N PRO A 111 8.13 1.23 6.88
CA PRO A 111 8.61 2.32 6.05
C PRO A 111 7.49 3.07 5.33
N VAL A 112 7.59 4.39 5.30
CA VAL A 112 6.59 5.25 4.68
C VAL A 112 7.24 6.13 3.62
N HIS A 113 6.70 6.11 2.40
CA HIS A 113 7.05 7.04 1.33
C HIS A 113 5.96 8.08 1.19
N ALA A 114 6.30 9.33 1.38
CA ALA A 114 5.36 10.43 1.22
C ALA A 114 5.38 10.96 -0.21
N ILE A 115 4.17 11.14 -0.79
CA ILE A 115 4.00 11.82 -2.07
C ILE A 115 3.46 13.21 -1.75
N VAL A 116 4.19 14.21 -2.17
CA VAL A 116 3.86 15.62 -1.90
C VAL A 116 3.12 16.21 -3.10
#